data_9ee43a1aaaaae424aaac6ede3d697018
#
_entry.id   9ee43a1aaaaae424aaac6ede3d697018
#
_cell.length_a   1.000
_cell.length_b   1.000
_cell.length_c   1.000
_cell.angle_alpha   90.00
_cell.angle_beta   90.00
_cell.angle_gamma   90.00
#
_symmetry.space_group_name_H-M   'P 1'
#
loop_
_entity.id
_entity.type
_entity.pdbx_description
1 polymer ?
#
loop_
_entity_poly.entity_id
_entity_poly.type
_entity_poly.pdbx_seq_one_letter_code
_entity_poly.pdbx_strand_id
1 'polypeptide(L)'
;VANALQTVLHTALCCLKARCALIASCPHVALGVGGRLGEILRGVLIRHGANPDLVQWIFRRASRATTSAFMTHSGVALVVASAGATVLRAAHSSGRPALGMGAANTPVWVAADADLAEAAQLIVASKSFDHGLTPGCEHNLVVDRAVRAAFVEALEQAGAVVLSDYDVEHFARQALDAETGSLRADLIGQSAAEILAHAGLDRGLEPRLVVVPQAPDKVLGPWGREQLA
;
A
#
# COMPACT_ATOMS: atom_id res chain seq x y z
N VAL A 1 -2.71 0.67 -7.48
CA VAL A 1 -1.77 1.34 -6.56
C VAL A 1 -2.57 2.21 -5.64
N ALA A 2 -2.44 2.02 -4.33
CA ALA A 2 -3.15 2.82 -3.34
C ALA A 2 -2.80 4.31 -3.47
N ASN A 3 -1.53 4.65 -3.70
CA ASN A 3 -1.08 6.03 -3.88
C ASN A 3 -0.67 6.33 -5.33
N ALA A 4 -1.66 6.36 -6.24
CA ALA A 4 -1.42 6.59 -7.67
C ALA A 4 -0.78 7.96 -7.95
N LEU A 5 -1.13 9.00 -7.18
CA LEU A 5 -0.65 10.36 -7.37
C LEU A 5 0.86 10.46 -7.17
N GLN A 6 1.35 10.02 -6.02
CA GLN A 6 2.78 10.06 -5.68
C GLN A 6 3.60 9.17 -6.62
N THR A 7 3.12 7.96 -6.89
CA THR A 7 3.83 7.00 -7.76
C THR A 7 4.01 7.55 -9.16
N VAL A 8 2.98 8.15 -9.74
CA VAL A 8 3.08 8.69 -11.11
C VAL A 8 3.91 9.95 -11.15
N LEU A 9 3.78 10.85 -10.18
CA LEU A 9 4.63 12.03 -10.08
C LEU A 9 6.11 11.65 -9.97
N HIS A 10 6.44 10.74 -9.06
CA HIS A 10 7.81 10.25 -8.90
C HIS A 10 8.34 9.62 -10.19
N THR A 11 7.56 8.74 -10.82
CA THR A 11 7.95 8.08 -12.07
C THR A 11 8.14 9.10 -13.20
N ALA A 12 7.27 10.11 -13.30
CA ALA A 12 7.41 11.18 -14.29
C ALA A 12 8.71 11.96 -14.09
N LEU A 13 9.05 12.31 -12.86
CA LEU A 13 10.31 13.00 -12.55
C LEU A 13 11.53 12.11 -12.89
N CYS A 14 11.49 10.82 -12.57
CA CYS A 14 12.54 9.88 -12.93
C CYS A 14 12.70 9.77 -14.46
N CYS A 15 11.60 9.64 -15.20
CA CYS A 15 11.62 9.58 -16.66
C CYS A 15 12.21 10.86 -17.27
N LEU A 16 11.75 12.03 -16.84
CA LEU A 16 12.25 13.31 -17.33
C LEU A 16 13.74 13.48 -17.05
N LYS A 17 14.21 13.11 -15.85
CA LYS A 17 15.65 13.11 -15.51
C LYS A 17 16.45 12.16 -16.39
N ALA A 18 15.88 11.02 -16.74
CA ALA A 18 16.48 10.04 -17.65
C ALA A 18 16.32 10.39 -19.14
N ARG A 19 15.72 11.55 -19.48
CA ARG A 19 15.39 11.98 -20.85
C ARG A 19 14.49 11.00 -21.60
N CYS A 20 13.55 10.39 -20.86
CA CYS A 20 12.54 9.48 -21.38
C CYS A 20 11.16 10.12 -21.31
N ALA A 21 10.30 9.79 -22.28
CA ALA A 21 8.88 10.10 -22.20
C ALA A 21 8.14 9.06 -21.36
N LEU A 22 7.03 9.45 -20.75
CA LEU A 22 6.17 8.60 -19.95
C LEU A 22 4.76 8.52 -20.53
N ILE A 23 4.19 7.32 -20.61
CA ILE A 23 2.75 7.09 -20.77
C ILE A 23 2.24 6.48 -19.46
N ALA A 24 1.41 7.21 -18.73
CA ALA A 24 0.87 6.76 -17.44
C ALA A 24 -0.57 6.25 -17.56
N SER A 25 -0.85 5.16 -16.86
CA SER A 25 -2.21 4.61 -16.70
C SER A 25 -2.51 4.41 -15.22
N CYS A 26 -3.61 4.96 -14.74
CA CYS A 26 -4.04 4.85 -13.36
C CYS A 26 -5.22 3.89 -13.17
N PRO A 27 -5.41 3.36 -11.94
CA PRO A 27 -6.63 2.66 -11.59
C PRO A 27 -7.86 3.55 -11.77
N HIS A 28 -9.00 2.94 -12.03
CA HIS A 28 -10.26 3.65 -12.30
C HIS A 28 -10.61 4.69 -11.22
N VAL A 29 -10.43 4.34 -9.95
CA VAL A 29 -10.71 5.21 -8.80
C VAL A 29 -9.84 6.46 -8.75
N ALA A 30 -8.67 6.45 -9.38
CA ALA A 30 -7.71 7.55 -9.40
C ALA A 30 -7.72 8.36 -10.70
N LEU A 31 -8.64 8.09 -11.63
CA LEU A 31 -8.63 8.76 -12.94
C LEU A 31 -8.82 10.27 -12.85
N GLY A 32 -9.70 10.75 -11.97
CA GLY A 32 -9.94 12.19 -11.79
C GLY A 32 -8.71 12.92 -11.26
N VAL A 33 -8.13 12.42 -10.18
CA VAL A 33 -6.92 12.99 -9.58
C VAL A 33 -5.74 12.87 -10.52
N GLY A 34 -5.60 11.71 -11.17
CA GLY A 34 -4.55 11.46 -12.16
C GLY A 34 -4.64 12.38 -13.38
N GLY A 35 -5.85 12.61 -13.88
CA GLY A 35 -6.08 13.56 -14.96
C GLY A 35 -5.63 14.97 -14.58
N ARG A 36 -5.99 15.43 -13.38
CA ARG A 36 -5.55 16.75 -12.90
C ARG A 36 -4.03 16.88 -12.75
N LEU A 37 -3.37 15.82 -12.26
CA LEU A 37 -1.91 15.78 -12.21
C LEU A 37 -1.30 15.87 -13.62
N GLY A 38 -1.84 15.13 -14.58
CA GLY A 38 -1.38 15.17 -15.97
C GLY A 38 -1.46 16.58 -16.56
N GLU A 39 -2.57 17.30 -16.34
CA GLU A 39 -2.73 18.69 -16.77
C GLU A 39 -1.67 19.61 -16.13
N ILE A 40 -1.44 19.48 -14.83
CA ILE A 40 -0.44 20.27 -14.10
C ILE A 40 0.95 20.01 -14.67
N LEU A 41 1.35 18.75 -14.84
CA LEU A 41 2.65 18.38 -15.38
C LEU A 41 2.85 18.91 -16.81
N ARG A 42 1.85 18.78 -17.68
CA ARG A 42 1.91 19.35 -19.03
C ARG A 42 2.03 20.86 -19.00
N GLY A 43 1.29 21.54 -18.13
CA GLY A 43 1.41 22.99 -17.95
C GLY A 43 2.80 23.42 -17.47
N VAL A 44 3.43 22.65 -16.57
CA VAL A 44 4.82 22.90 -16.15
C VAL A 44 5.78 22.74 -17.33
N LEU A 45 5.68 21.66 -18.09
CA LEU A 45 6.52 21.42 -19.27
C LEU A 45 6.44 22.57 -20.26
N ILE A 46 5.23 23.03 -20.60
CA ILE A 46 5.02 24.16 -21.51
C ILE A 46 5.70 25.43 -20.99
N ARG A 47 5.51 25.77 -19.71
CA ARG A 47 6.12 26.96 -19.09
C ARG A 47 7.66 26.94 -19.14
N HIS A 48 8.26 25.76 -19.14
CA HIS A 48 9.71 25.58 -19.25
C HIS A 48 10.20 25.30 -20.69
N GLY A 49 9.36 25.50 -21.70
CA GLY A 49 9.73 25.31 -23.12
C GLY A 49 9.96 23.85 -23.51
N ALA A 50 9.49 22.89 -22.70
CA ALA A 50 9.60 21.48 -22.99
C ALA A 50 8.34 20.97 -23.72
N ASN A 51 8.51 19.88 -24.51
CA ASN A 51 7.39 19.27 -25.20
C ASN A 51 6.37 18.69 -24.15
N PRO A 52 5.09 19.11 -24.19
CA PRO A 52 4.08 18.61 -23.27
C PRO A 52 3.79 17.11 -23.42
N ASP A 53 4.13 16.51 -24.57
CA ASP A 53 3.93 15.09 -24.82
C ASP A 53 5.00 14.18 -24.20
N LEU A 54 5.98 14.76 -23.50
CA LEU A 54 6.89 13.98 -22.66
C LEU A 54 6.19 13.26 -21.52
N VAL A 55 5.03 13.77 -21.05
CA VAL A 55 4.18 13.09 -20.08
C VAL A 55 2.77 12.97 -20.66
N GLN A 56 2.40 11.75 -20.99
CA GLN A 56 1.09 11.41 -21.53
C GLN A 56 0.30 10.60 -20.50
N TRP A 57 -1.01 10.71 -20.56
CA TRP A 57 -1.91 10.11 -19.60
C TRP A 57 -3.10 9.43 -20.29
N ILE A 58 -3.46 8.23 -19.81
CA ILE A 58 -4.67 7.54 -20.27
C ILE A 58 -5.84 8.00 -19.41
N PHE A 59 -6.66 8.92 -19.91
CA PHE A 59 -7.78 9.57 -19.20
C PHE A 59 -9.04 8.72 -19.08
N ARG A 60 -9.00 7.45 -19.46
CA ARG A 60 -10.14 6.52 -19.41
C ARG A 60 -9.71 5.19 -18.82
N ARG A 61 -10.70 4.46 -18.32
CA ARG A 61 -10.45 3.09 -17.86
C ARG A 61 -9.81 2.27 -18.97
N ALA A 62 -8.58 1.86 -18.80
CA ALA A 62 -7.90 0.97 -19.70
C ALA A 62 -8.48 -0.46 -19.56
N SER A 63 -8.83 -1.09 -20.69
CA SER A 63 -9.15 -2.51 -20.70
C SER A 63 -7.88 -3.35 -20.55
N ARG A 64 -8.04 -4.64 -20.24
CA ARG A 64 -6.88 -5.56 -20.22
C ARG A 64 -6.19 -5.61 -21.59
N ALA A 65 -6.96 -5.59 -22.68
CA ALA A 65 -6.42 -5.55 -24.04
C ALA A 65 -5.62 -4.27 -24.31
N THR A 66 -6.14 -3.09 -23.91
CA THR A 66 -5.43 -1.82 -24.03
C THR A 66 -4.13 -1.83 -23.24
N THR A 67 -4.17 -2.31 -21.97
CA THR A 67 -2.96 -2.38 -21.13
C THR A 67 -1.92 -3.31 -21.75
N SER A 68 -2.33 -4.48 -22.23
CA SER A 68 -1.45 -5.43 -22.91
C SER A 68 -0.83 -4.82 -24.18
N ALA A 69 -1.63 -4.13 -25.00
CA ALA A 69 -1.16 -3.48 -26.23
C ALA A 69 -0.07 -2.45 -25.94
N PHE A 70 -0.19 -1.64 -24.87
CA PHE A 70 0.88 -0.73 -24.46
C PHE A 70 2.12 -1.49 -23.97
N MET A 71 1.94 -2.52 -23.13
CA MET A 71 3.07 -3.29 -22.56
C MET A 71 3.89 -4.00 -23.64
N THR A 72 3.26 -4.45 -24.74
CA THR A 72 3.92 -5.20 -25.82
C THR A 72 4.37 -4.33 -26.99
N HIS A 73 3.99 -3.04 -27.02
CA HIS A 73 4.26 -2.17 -28.17
C HIS A 73 5.78 -1.95 -28.38
N SER A 74 6.22 -2.00 -29.65
CA SER A 74 7.64 -1.88 -30.01
C SER A 74 8.28 -0.57 -29.60
N GLY A 75 7.51 0.51 -29.53
CA GLY A 75 7.97 1.82 -29.07
C GLY A 75 8.13 1.96 -27.55
N VAL A 76 7.74 0.95 -26.76
CA VAL A 76 7.92 0.96 -25.30
C VAL A 76 9.24 0.30 -24.96
N ALA A 77 10.17 1.07 -24.40
CA ALA A 77 11.49 0.59 -24.01
C ALA A 77 11.49 -0.08 -22.63
N LEU A 78 10.63 0.37 -21.71
CA LEU A 78 10.54 -0.13 -20.33
C LEU A 78 9.09 -0.08 -19.84
N VAL A 79 8.64 -1.14 -19.20
CA VAL A 79 7.37 -1.18 -18.48
C VAL A 79 7.63 -1.03 -16.98
N VAL A 80 7.02 -0.03 -16.35
CA VAL A 80 7.02 0.12 -14.89
C VAL A 80 5.61 -0.20 -14.38
N ALA A 81 5.47 -1.26 -13.60
CA ALA A 81 4.18 -1.72 -13.11
C ALA A 81 4.16 -1.71 -11.56
N SER A 82 3.32 -0.86 -10.98
CA SER A 82 3.00 -0.88 -9.55
C SER A 82 1.54 -1.30 -9.40
N ALA A 83 1.31 -2.60 -9.19
CA ALA A 83 -0.03 -3.18 -9.29
C ALA A 83 -0.10 -4.58 -8.66
N GLY A 84 -1.31 -5.16 -8.62
CA GLY A 84 -1.50 -6.55 -8.16
C GLY A 84 -0.83 -7.58 -9.09
N ALA A 85 -0.67 -8.80 -8.57
CA ALA A 85 0.09 -9.89 -9.18
C ALA A 85 -0.26 -10.20 -10.65
N THR A 86 -1.52 -10.02 -11.04
CA THR A 86 -1.96 -10.28 -12.44
C THR A 86 -1.34 -9.30 -13.41
N VAL A 87 -1.30 -8.01 -13.07
CA VAL A 87 -0.69 -6.97 -13.91
C VAL A 87 0.83 -7.11 -13.94
N LEU A 88 1.43 -7.48 -12.81
CA LEU A 88 2.87 -7.74 -12.76
C LEU A 88 3.28 -8.91 -13.65
N ARG A 89 2.55 -10.02 -13.60
CA ARG A 89 2.79 -11.15 -14.52
C ARG A 89 2.67 -10.71 -15.98
N ALA A 90 1.65 -9.93 -16.33
CA ALA A 90 1.50 -9.41 -17.68
C ALA A 90 2.67 -8.51 -18.10
N ALA A 91 3.17 -7.66 -17.21
CA ALA A 91 4.32 -6.81 -17.48
C ALA A 91 5.59 -7.65 -17.74
N HIS A 92 5.89 -8.62 -16.88
CA HIS A 92 7.06 -9.52 -17.04
C HIS A 92 6.96 -10.43 -18.25
N SER A 93 5.74 -10.79 -18.68
CA SER A 93 5.50 -11.61 -19.87
C SER A 93 5.32 -10.80 -21.15
N SER A 94 5.49 -9.49 -21.11
CA SER A 94 5.25 -8.59 -22.27
C SER A 94 6.32 -8.68 -23.36
N GLY A 95 7.45 -9.32 -23.09
CA GLY A 95 8.61 -9.31 -23.98
C GLY A 95 9.40 -7.99 -23.97
N ARG A 96 9.10 -7.09 -23.03
CA ARG A 96 9.82 -5.84 -22.78
C ARG A 96 10.52 -5.90 -21.42
N PRO A 97 11.63 -5.18 -21.22
CA PRO A 97 12.17 -4.94 -19.89
C PRO A 97 11.07 -4.43 -18.96
N ALA A 98 10.93 -5.01 -17.78
CA ALA A 98 9.87 -4.66 -16.85
C ALA A 98 10.40 -4.53 -15.41
N LEU A 99 10.01 -3.44 -14.75
CA LEU A 99 10.16 -3.24 -13.31
C LEU A 99 8.79 -3.39 -12.66
N GLY A 100 8.65 -4.40 -11.81
CA GLY A 100 7.39 -4.70 -11.12
C GLY A 100 7.49 -4.44 -9.64
N MET A 101 6.52 -3.70 -9.09
CA MET A 101 6.31 -3.50 -7.65
C MET A 101 4.94 -4.06 -7.30
N GLY A 102 4.94 -5.12 -6.50
CA GLY A 102 3.73 -5.79 -5.99
C GLY A 102 3.36 -5.36 -4.58
N ALA A 103 2.54 -6.20 -3.94
CA ALA A 103 2.24 -6.07 -2.52
C ALA A 103 3.54 -6.12 -1.71
N ALA A 104 3.69 -5.19 -0.80
CA ALA A 104 4.81 -5.16 0.12
C ALA A 104 4.42 -5.86 1.44
N ASN A 105 5.37 -6.43 2.13
CA ASN A 105 5.20 -6.92 3.48
C ASN A 105 6.51 -6.68 4.22
N THR A 106 6.50 -5.70 5.10
CA THR A 106 7.68 -5.29 5.86
C THR A 106 7.62 -5.91 7.26
N PRO A 107 8.34 -7.02 7.52
CA PRO A 107 8.41 -7.59 8.85
C PRO A 107 9.38 -6.81 9.72
N VAL A 108 9.04 -6.66 10.99
CA VAL A 108 9.92 -6.12 12.03
C VAL A 108 10.17 -7.19 13.08
N TRP A 109 11.41 -7.41 13.42
CA TRP A 109 11.78 -8.26 14.54
C TRP A 109 12.10 -7.42 15.76
N VAL A 110 11.34 -7.64 16.83
CA VAL A 110 11.56 -7.03 18.14
C VAL A 110 12.33 -8.04 19.00
N ALA A 111 13.64 -7.79 19.14
CA ALA A 111 14.54 -8.64 19.89
C ALA A 111 14.37 -8.45 21.42
N ALA A 112 14.88 -9.42 22.19
CA ALA A 112 14.76 -9.40 23.66
C ALA A 112 15.48 -8.22 24.34
N ASP A 113 16.46 -7.62 23.68
CA ASP A 113 17.26 -6.48 24.15
C ASP A 113 16.85 -5.13 23.51
N ALA A 114 15.73 -5.09 22.77
CA ALA A 114 15.23 -3.87 22.16
C ALA A 114 14.71 -2.87 23.20
N ASP A 115 14.85 -1.57 22.92
CA ASP A 115 14.07 -0.55 23.62
C ASP A 115 12.61 -0.63 23.17
N LEU A 116 11.78 -1.24 24.02
CA LEU A 116 10.39 -1.57 23.68
C LEU A 116 9.53 -0.31 23.53
N ALA A 117 9.80 0.74 24.31
CA ALA A 117 9.03 1.98 24.26
C ALA A 117 9.31 2.74 22.96
N GLU A 118 10.59 2.88 22.60
CA GLU A 118 11.00 3.51 21.35
C GLU A 118 10.51 2.73 20.14
N ALA A 119 10.69 1.40 20.14
CA ALA A 119 10.23 0.52 19.07
C ALA A 119 8.72 0.64 18.84
N ALA A 120 7.91 0.62 19.90
CA ALA A 120 6.47 0.77 19.82
C ALA A 120 6.06 2.14 19.24
N GLN A 121 6.69 3.23 19.70
CA GLN A 121 6.42 4.58 19.19
C GLN A 121 6.75 4.71 17.70
N LEU A 122 7.89 4.20 17.26
CA LEU A 122 8.31 4.24 15.86
C LEU A 122 7.37 3.43 14.96
N ILE A 123 7.01 2.22 15.37
CA ILE A 123 6.09 1.35 14.63
C ILE A 123 4.70 1.99 14.51
N VAL A 124 4.14 2.48 15.63
CA VAL A 124 2.82 3.12 15.60
C VAL A 124 2.85 4.39 14.75
N ALA A 125 3.90 5.21 14.85
CA ALA A 125 4.05 6.42 14.04
C ALA A 125 4.17 6.10 12.55
N SER A 126 4.98 5.10 12.18
CA SER A 126 5.19 4.68 10.80
C SER A 126 3.94 4.05 10.19
N LYS A 127 3.34 3.06 10.86
CA LYS A 127 2.18 2.35 10.34
C LYS A 127 0.91 3.19 10.31
N SER A 128 0.71 4.11 11.25
CA SER A 128 -0.45 5.02 11.25
C SER A 128 -0.35 6.17 10.24
N PHE A 129 0.84 6.40 9.67
CA PHE A 129 1.01 7.43 8.65
C PHE A 129 0.21 7.07 7.39
N ASP A 130 -0.55 8.05 6.88
CA ASP A 130 -1.40 7.90 5.70
C ASP A 130 -2.35 6.67 5.80
N HIS A 131 -2.83 6.37 7.01
CA HIS A 131 -3.69 5.20 7.32
C HIS A 131 -3.13 3.88 6.77
N GLY A 132 -1.84 3.64 6.92
CA GLY A 132 -1.20 2.40 6.49
C GLY A 132 -1.08 2.20 4.98
N LEU A 133 -1.39 3.21 4.16
CA LEU A 133 -1.31 3.12 2.70
C LEU A 133 0.13 3.13 2.16
N THR A 134 1.11 3.53 2.98
CA THR A 134 2.51 3.59 2.57
C THR A 134 3.10 2.19 2.48
N PRO A 135 3.58 1.73 1.31
CA PRO A 135 4.07 0.35 1.16
C PRO A 135 5.32 0.01 2.01
N GLY A 136 6.02 0.99 2.50
CA GLY A 136 7.23 0.81 3.33
C GLY A 136 6.95 0.72 4.83
N CYS A 137 5.69 0.89 5.27
CA CYS A 137 5.35 0.77 6.69
C CYS A 137 5.33 -0.70 7.14
N GLU A 138 5.40 -0.90 8.43
CA GLU A 138 5.44 -2.22 9.05
C GLU A 138 4.09 -2.95 8.91
N HIS A 139 4.14 -4.24 8.54
CA HIS A 139 2.94 -5.07 8.41
C HIS A 139 2.92 -6.23 9.39
N ASN A 140 4.06 -6.80 9.70
CA ASN A 140 4.16 -7.93 10.60
C ASN A 140 5.21 -7.67 11.69
N LEU A 141 4.83 -7.90 12.92
CA LEU A 141 5.70 -7.81 14.09
C LEU A 141 6.05 -9.22 14.57
N VAL A 142 7.32 -9.59 14.47
CA VAL A 142 7.88 -10.83 15.02
C VAL A 142 8.54 -10.47 16.35
N VAL A 143 7.91 -10.85 17.43
CA VAL A 143 8.32 -10.41 18.79
C VAL A 143 8.92 -11.59 19.54
N ASP A 144 10.09 -11.37 20.14
CA ASP A 144 10.67 -12.38 21.05
C ASP A 144 9.69 -12.69 22.19
N ARG A 145 9.55 -13.98 22.50
CA ARG A 145 8.60 -14.43 23.53
C ARG A 145 8.86 -13.80 24.90
N ALA A 146 10.14 -13.56 25.21
CA ALA A 146 10.53 -13.02 26.51
C ALA A 146 10.01 -11.60 26.75
N VAL A 147 9.86 -10.80 25.71
CA VAL A 147 9.44 -9.39 25.78
C VAL A 147 8.03 -9.15 25.29
N ARG A 148 7.31 -10.18 24.84
CA ARG A 148 5.98 -10.03 24.21
C ARG A 148 4.99 -9.26 25.08
N ALA A 149 4.87 -9.60 26.36
CA ALA A 149 3.90 -8.94 27.25
C ALA A 149 4.24 -7.44 27.42
N ALA A 150 5.49 -7.13 27.75
CA ALA A 150 5.93 -5.74 27.90
C ALA A 150 5.82 -4.94 26.60
N PHE A 151 6.06 -5.57 25.45
CA PHE A 151 5.92 -4.90 24.16
C PHE A 151 4.45 -4.61 23.80
N VAL A 152 3.51 -5.50 24.14
CA VAL A 152 2.06 -5.23 24.00
C VAL A 152 1.67 -4.01 24.82
N GLU A 153 2.10 -3.91 26.08
CA GLU A 153 1.86 -2.73 26.91
C GLU A 153 2.45 -1.45 26.29
N ALA A 154 3.66 -1.53 25.74
CA ALA A 154 4.31 -0.40 25.08
C ALA A 154 3.54 0.04 23.81
N LEU A 155 3.02 -0.90 23.01
CA LEU A 155 2.17 -0.61 21.85
C LEU A 155 0.89 0.10 22.25
N GLU A 156 0.21 -0.36 23.30
CA GLU A 156 -1.00 0.26 23.83
C GLU A 156 -0.73 1.68 24.35
N GLN A 157 0.39 1.88 25.05
CA GLN A 157 0.81 3.22 25.49
C GLN A 157 1.15 4.14 24.31
N ALA A 158 1.63 3.60 23.18
CA ALA A 158 1.87 4.35 21.96
C ALA A 158 0.60 4.66 21.15
N GLY A 159 -0.58 4.15 21.59
CA GLY A 159 -1.87 4.39 20.98
C GLY A 159 -2.35 3.28 20.05
N ALA A 160 -1.78 2.09 20.10
CA ALA A 160 -2.32 0.93 19.43
C ALA A 160 -3.43 0.26 20.25
N VAL A 161 -4.34 -0.43 19.57
CA VAL A 161 -5.25 -1.39 20.17
C VAL A 161 -4.80 -2.79 19.78
N VAL A 162 -4.42 -3.61 20.76
CA VAL A 162 -4.09 -5.03 20.54
C VAL A 162 -5.35 -5.85 20.79
N LEU A 163 -5.81 -6.56 19.76
CA LEU A 163 -7.02 -7.36 19.86
C LEU A 163 -6.81 -8.56 20.78
N SER A 164 -7.82 -8.88 21.57
CA SER A 164 -7.84 -10.15 22.32
C SER A 164 -8.04 -11.34 21.39
N ASP A 165 -7.64 -12.54 21.81
CA ASP A 165 -7.87 -13.77 21.05
C ASP A 165 -9.35 -13.98 20.68
N TYR A 166 -10.26 -13.53 21.55
CA TYR A 166 -11.72 -13.58 21.31
C TYR A 166 -12.14 -12.61 20.20
N ASP A 167 -11.56 -11.42 20.15
CA ASP A 167 -11.92 -10.38 19.16
C ASP A 167 -11.34 -10.67 17.78
N VAL A 168 -10.21 -11.40 17.68
CA VAL A 168 -9.51 -11.66 16.41
C VAL A 168 -10.40 -12.34 15.38
N GLU A 169 -11.13 -13.37 15.77
CA GLU A 169 -12.01 -14.07 14.82
C GLU A 169 -13.21 -13.23 14.40
N HIS A 170 -13.78 -12.48 15.33
CA HIS A 170 -14.86 -11.55 15.04
C HIS A 170 -14.40 -10.46 14.10
N PHE A 171 -13.26 -9.84 14.40
CA PHE A 171 -12.63 -8.81 13.56
C PHE A 171 -12.33 -9.32 12.15
N ALA A 172 -11.78 -10.53 12.03
CA ALA A 172 -11.50 -11.14 10.73
C ALA A 172 -12.77 -11.30 9.87
N ARG A 173 -13.87 -11.74 10.46
CA ARG A 173 -15.15 -11.88 9.74
C ARG A 173 -15.72 -10.56 9.23
N GLN A 174 -15.47 -9.46 9.92
CA GLN A 174 -15.97 -8.14 9.56
C GLN A 174 -15.03 -7.38 8.63
N ALA A 175 -13.72 -7.49 8.85
CA ALA A 175 -12.72 -6.70 8.16
C ALA A 175 -12.17 -7.35 6.88
N LEU A 176 -12.23 -8.68 6.77
CA LEU A 176 -11.71 -9.38 5.60
C LEU A 176 -12.82 -9.74 4.62
N ASP A 177 -12.49 -9.67 3.34
CA ASP A 177 -13.28 -10.23 2.26
C ASP A 177 -13.19 -11.75 2.28
N ALA A 178 -14.34 -12.43 2.31
CA ALA A 178 -14.42 -13.88 2.50
C ALA A 178 -13.84 -14.69 1.32
N GLU A 179 -13.83 -14.12 0.11
CA GLU A 179 -13.33 -14.81 -1.09
C GLU A 179 -11.82 -14.67 -1.24
N THR A 180 -11.30 -13.48 -0.96
CA THR A 180 -9.89 -13.16 -1.21
C THR A 180 -9.01 -13.27 0.04
N GLY A 181 -9.59 -13.20 1.22
CA GLY A 181 -8.88 -13.09 2.50
C GLY A 181 -8.08 -11.80 2.66
N SER A 182 -8.34 -10.80 1.82
CA SER A 182 -7.72 -9.48 1.92
C SER A 182 -8.62 -8.53 2.69
N LEU A 183 -8.08 -7.42 3.17
CA LEU A 183 -8.89 -6.36 3.77
C LEU A 183 -9.97 -5.93 2.76
N ARG A 184 -11.19 -5.70 3.25
CA ARG A 184 -12.30 -5.23 2.43
C ARG A 184 -11.96 -3.89 1.77
N ALA A 185 -12.37 -3.73 0.52
CA ALA A 185 -12.02 -2.56 -0.28
C ALA A 185 -12.54 -1.23 0.31
N ASP A 186 -13.63 -1.27 1.05
CA ASP A 186 -14.22 -0.12 1.74
C ASP A 186 -13.48 0.29 3.02
N LEU A 187 -12.62 -0.58 3.54
CA LEU A 187 -11.77 -0.32 4.72
C LEU A 187 -10.35 0.12 4.35
N ILE A 188 -9.95 0.01 3.10
CA ILE A 188 -8.62 0.43 2.65
C ILE A 188 -8.45 1.94 2.84
N GLY A 189 -7.44 2.33 3.62
CA GLY A 189 -7.13 3.73 3.90
C GLY A 189 -8.05 4.40 4.92
N GLN A 190 -8.88 3.64 5.61
CA GLN A 190 -9.65 4.13 6.74
C GLN A 190 -8.78 4.20 8.01
N SER A 191 -9.16 5.04 8.96
CA SER A 191 -8.50 5.12 10.25
C SER A 191 -8.72 3.85 11.09
N ALA A 192 -7.83 3.56 12.01
CA ALA A 192 -7.99 2.44 12.94
C ALA A 192 -9.31 2.50 13.73
N ALA A 193 -9.78 3.71 14.09
CA ALA A 193 -11.05 3.92 14.76
C ALA A 193 -12.24 3.51 13.88
N GLU A 194 -12.25 3.93 12.60
CA GLU A 194 -13.30 3.57 11.65
C GLU A 194 -13.35 2.07 11.38
N ILE A 195 -12.19 1.41 11.30
CA ILE A 195 -12.10 -0.03 11.10
C ILE A 195 -12.64 -0.79 12.32
N LEU A 196 -12.31 -0.37 13.54
CA LEU A 196 -12.85 -0.96 14.75
C LEU A 196 -14.37 -0.71 14.89
N ALA A 197 -14.84 0.48 14.56
CA ALA A 197 -16.27 0.79 14.55
C ALA A 197 -17.02 -0.09 13.54
N HIS A 198 -16.48 -0.27 12.33
CA HIS A 198 -17.04 -1.18 11.33
C HIS A 198 -17.14 -2.63 11.85
N ALA A 199 -16.15 -3.07 12.60
CA ALA A 199 -16.15 -4.40 13.20
C ALA A 199 -17.02 -4.51 14.48
N GLY A 200 -17.66 -3.42 14.93
CA GLY A 200 -18.42 -3.41 16.19
C GLY A 200 -17.55 -3.58 17.44
N LEU A 201 -16.27 -3.24 17.35
CA LEU A 201 -15.28 -3.30 18.41
C LEU A 201 -14.87 -1.90 18.91
N ASP A 202 -15.63 -0.89 18.59
CA ASP A 202 -15.41 0.46 19.10
C ASP A 202 -15.56 0.48 20.63
N ARG A 203 -14.50 0.93 21.30
CA ARG A 203 -14.44 1.03 22.77
C ARG A 203 -14.37 2.48 23.24
N GLY A 204 -14.75 3.43 22.39
CA GLY A 204 -14.67 4.87 22.69
C GLY A 204 -13.25 5.40 22.79
N LEU A 205 -12.29 4.69 22.20
CA LEU A 205 -10.90 5.09 22.08
C LEU A 205 -10.65 5.68 20.68
N GLU A 206 -9.67 6.55 20.57
CA GLU A 206 -9.15 6.98 19.26
C GLU A 206 -7.82 6.27 18.97
N PRO A 207 -7.86 4.99 18.56
CA PRO A 207 -6.65 4.23 18.31
C PRO A 207 -5.96 4.74 17.04
N ARG A 208 -4.63 4.71 17.08
CA ARG A 208 -3.80 5.02 15.91
C ARG A 208 -3.52 3.79 15.05
N LEU A 209 -3.60 2.60 15.65
CA LEU A 209 -3.24 1.33 15.02
C LEU A 209 -4.04 0.18 15.65
N VAL A 210 -4.44 -0.78 14.82
CA VAL A 210 -4.99 -2.07 15.27
C VAL A 210 -3.93 -3.15 15.08
N VAL A 211 -3.63 -3.88 16.14
CA VAL A 211 -2.72 -5.03 16.11
C VAL A 211 -3.52 -6.32 16.27
N VAL A 212 -3.36 -7.22 15.31
CA VAL A 212 -4.05 -8.52 15.27
C VAL A 212 -3.08 -9.63 15.65
N PRO A 213 -3.10 -10.13 16.90
CA PRO A 213 -2.23 -11.22 17.32
C PRO A 213 -2.44 -12.47 16.48
N GLN A 214 -1.35 -13.12 16.08
CA GLN A 214 -1.38 -14.36 15.31
C GLN A 214 -0.46 -15.41 15.93
N ALA A 215 -0.90 -16.66 15.90
CA ALA A 215 -0.02 -17.79 16.22
C ALA A 215 0.99 -18.03 15.08
N PRO A 216 2.21 -18.50 15.36
CA PRO A 216 3.26 -18.67 14.36
C PRO A 216 2.89 -19.58 13.18
N ASP A 217 2.02 -20.55 13.39
CA ASP A 217 1.51 -21.46 12.36
C ASP A 217 0.53 -20.78 11.38
N LYS A 218 0.00 -19.61 11.75
CA LYS A 218 -0.94 -18.82 10.93
C LYS A 218 -0.25 -17.72 10.10
N VAL A 219 1.07 -17.63 10.11
CA VAL A 219 1.84 -16.59 9.41
C VAL A 219 1.57 -16.52 7.89
N LEU A 220 1.21 -17.64 7.26
CA LEU A 220 0.81 -17.69 5.85
C LEU A 220 -0.67 -17.38 5.61
N GLY A 221 -1.42 -17.11 6.67
CA GLY A 221 -2.82 -16.73 6.61
C GLY A 221 -3.05 -15.30 6.09
N PRO A 222 -4.30 -14.85 6.12
CA PRO A 222 -4.68 -13.52 5.64
C PRO A 222 -3.87 -12.39 6.28
N TRP A 223 -3.68 -12.43 7.59
CA TRP A 223 -2.98 -11.38 8.35
C TRP A 223 -1.46 -11.34 8.13
N GLY A 224 -0.86 -12.42 7.61
CA GLY A 224 0.55 -12.42 7.22
C GLY A 224 0.85 -11.69 5.90
N ARG A 225 -0.18 -11.13 5.25
CA ARG A 225 -0.06 -10.36 4.00
C ARG A 225 -0.12 -8.86 4.28
N GLU A 226 0.21 -8.06 3.26
CA GLU A 226 0.04 -6.61 3.31
C GLU A 226 -1.42 -6.25 3.61
N GLN A 227 -1.61 -5.40 4.62
CA GLN A 227 -2.88 -4.79 4.97
C GLN A 227 -2.75 -3.27 4.83
N LEU A 228 -3.55 -2.67 3.94
CA LEU A 228 -3.50 -1.25 3.59
C LEU A 228 -4.49 -0.43 4.43
N ALA A 229 -4.31 -0.48 5.75
CA ALA A 229 -5.12 0.27 6.71
C ALA A 229 -4.38 0.45 8.05
#